data_a7f170ce0dd7fcd56fa46e823a3968e5
#
_entry.id   a7f170ce0dd7fcd56fa46e823a3968e5
#
_cell.length_a   1.000
_cell.length_b   1.000
_cell.length_c   1.000
_cell.angle_alpha   90.00
_cell.angle_beta   90.00
_cell.angle_gamma   90.00
#
_symmetry.space_group_name_H-M   'P 1'
#
loop_
_entity.id
_entity.type
_entity.pdbx_description
1 polymer ?
#
loop_
_entity_poly.entity_id
_entity_poly.type
_entity_poly.pdbx_seq_one_letter_code
_entity_poly.pdbx_strand_id
1 'polypeptide(L)'
;MLKLLAWTRHHQSRSALLTNLEALGESRMPTKAKSRPLIDPMMKNFVLLSCLVSLLTACGGGGSSFEPVVTQIRVQSLRYGQSAVIDVAGKFLRNDMIADTGTCTNPTYSAASSPEHAILNCKVTTTGPLPITIKSANGAVLFTDTLTVVPPQVTLFTSKGNIVVELNAAVVPTTVNNFLGYVSAGYYGNTLFHRVIAGFVIQGGGYTAGVIPKTGQKTPIALESNKGLSNARGTLAMARTSLPDSATSEFYVNLVDNQSLDFQSATNPGYAVFGKVVQGMDVVDAIAAVPTTTVNGFQNVPATDVTTLGAVQTQ
;
A
#
# COMPACT_ATOMS: atom_id res chain seq x y z
N MET A 1 29.93 -55.18 -17.82
CA MET A 1 31.32 -54.76 -17.51
C MET A 1 31.24 -53.37 -16.95
N LEU A 2 31.10 -53.23 -15.64
CA LEU A 2 32.09 -53.07 -14.56
C LEU A 2 33.08 -51.94 -14.80
N LYS A 3 32.92 -50.86 -13.99
CA LYS A 3 33.78 -50.29 -12.95
C LYS A 3 33.20 -48.93 -12.59
N LEU A 4 32.53 -48.78 -11.58
CA LEU A 4 32.76 -48.48 -10.14
C LEU A 4 34.19 -48.07 -9.79
N LEU A 5 34.35 -46.82 -9.30
CA LEU A 5 35.30 -46.56 -8.20
C LEU A 5 34.91 -45.20 -7.55
N ALA A 6 34.55 -45.34 -6.31
CA ALA A 6 34.30 -44.28 -5.31
C ALA A 6 35.66 -43.67 -4.90
N TRP A 7 35.63 -42.43 -4.44
CA TRP A 7 36.58 -41.95 -3.44
C TRP A 7 35.92 -41.08 -2.39
N THR A 8 36.09 -41.53 -1.19
CA THR A 8 35.54 -41.06 0.06
C THR A 8 36.42 -40.01 0.73
N ARG A 9 35.79 -39.10 1.47
CA ARG A 9 36.15 -38.47 2.75
C ARG A 9 37.53 -37.82 2.92
N HIS A 10 37.54 -36.57 3.35
CA HIS A 10 38.28 -36.22 4.57
C HIS A 10 37.54 -35.17 5.39
N HIS A 11 37.27 -35.57 6.60
CA HIS A 11 36.81 -34.82 7.76
C HIS A 11 38.03 -34.19 8.46
N GLN A 12 37.69 -33.20 9.34
CA GLN A 12 38.47 -32.72 10.50
C GLN A 12 39.21 -31.40 10.21
N SER A 13 39.25 -30.45 11.07
CA SER A 13 38.65 -30.19 12.40
C SER A 13 39.34 -28.98 13.00
N ARG A 14 38.62 -28.30 13.93
CA ARG A 14 39.11 -27.56 15.12
C ARG A 14 39.62 -26.13 14.86
N SER A 15 38.90 -25.20 15.39
CA SER A 15 38.88 -24.75 16.81
C SER A 15 40.15 -24.08 17.29
N ALA A 16 39.91 -22.94 17.87
CA ALA A 16 40.66 -22.25 18.90
C ALA A 16 41.72 -21.25 18.43
N LEU A 17 41.47 -20.00 18.71
CA LEU A 17 42.25 -19.33 19.74
C LEU A 17 41.58 -18.02 20.15
N LEU A 18 41.04 -18.05 21.35
CA LEU A 18 40.82 -16.92 22.22
C LEU A 18 42.19 -16.37 22.68
N THR A 19 42.15 -15.15 23.12
CA THR A 19 43.09 -14.40 23.95
C THR A 19 44.03 -13.45 23.22
N ASN A 20 43.75 -12.17 23.34
CA ASN A 20 44.53 -11.31 24.22
C ASN A 20 43.80 -10.02 24.52
N LEU A 21 43.61 -9.86 25.79
CA LEU A 21 43.20 -8.69 26.54
C LEU A 21 44.32 -7.63 26.58
N GLU A 22 43.84 -6.40 26.83
CA GLU A 22 44.51 -5.31 27.57
C GLU A 22 45.65 -4.54 26.91
N ALA A 23 45.36 -3.28 26.67
CA ALA A 23 46.03 -2.20 27.39
C ALA A 23 45.56 -0.81 26.99
N LEU A 24 45.00 -0.11 27.98
CA LEU A 24 45.24 1.28 28.35
C LEU A 24 44.80 2.42 27.45
N GLY A 25 43.88 3.21 27.95
CA GLY A 25 43.62 4.59 27.51
C GLY A 25 42.43 5.23 28.21
N GLU A 26 42.52 5.42 29.53
CA GLU A 26 41.67 6.38 30.24
C GLU A 26 41.92 7.78 29.69
N SER A 27 40.90 8.47 29.22
CA SER A 27 40.88 9.93 29.20
C SER A 27 39.45 10.44 29.34
N ARG A 28 39.20 10.93 30.53
CA ARG A 28 38.39 12.07 30.96
C ARG A 28 37.10 12.38 30.15
N MET A 29 35.99 12.19 30.84
CA MET A 29 34.74 12.89 30.57
C MET A 29 34.90 14.42 30.68
N PRO A 30 34.28 15.19 29.83
CA PRO A 30 33.82 16.52 30.17
C PRO A 30 32.31 16.51 30.47
N THR A 31 32.04 17.10 31.57
CA THR A 31 30.84 17.66 32.19
C THR A 31 29.64 17.94 31.30
N LYS A 32 28.48 17.62 31.84
CA LYS A 32 27.12 18.00 31.51
C LYS A 32 27.01 19.42 30.89
N ALA A 33 26.63 19.46 29.61
CA ALA A 33 26.00 20.62 29.01
C ALA A 33 24.47 20.46 29.08
N LYS A 34 23.79 21.35 29.79
CA LYS A 34 22.35 21.52 29.81
C LYS A 34 21.90 21.90 28.40
N SER A 35 21.25 20.98 27.67
CA SER A 35 20.52 21.31 26.47
C SER A 35 19.21 22.00 26.85
N ARG A 36 19.11 23.28 26.54
CA ARG A 36 17.84 24.02 26.47
C ARG A 36 17.00 23.45 25.32
N PRO A 37 15.70 23.27 25.50
CA PRO A 37 14.83 22.96 24.36
C PRO A 37 14.73 24.19 23.45
N LEU A 38 15.08 24.04 22.21
CA LEU A 38 14.74 24.95 21.11
C LEU A 38 13.20 24.92 20.93
N ILE A 39 12.59 26.02 21.36
CA ILE A 39 11.17 26.29 21.08
C ILE A 39 11.10 26.77 19.63
N ASP A 40 10.52 25.96 18.77
CA ASP A 40 10.21 26.31 17.39
C ASP A 40 9.05 27.33 17.36
N PRO A 41 9.19 28.52 16.78
CA PRO A 41 8.17 29.55 16.81
C PRO A 41 7.25 29.47 15.59
N MET A 42 6.49 28.36 15.44
CA MET A 42 5.49 28.26 14.38
C MET A 42 4.20 27.59 14.84
N MET A 43 3.60 28.15 15.91
CA MET A 43 2.20 27.89 16.27
C MET A 43 1.55 29.18 16.76
N LYS A 44 1.27 30.05 15.85
CA LYS A 44 0.30 31.16 16.08
C LYS A 44 -0.92 30.91 15.21
N ASN A 45 -1.97 30.38 15.81
CA ASN A 45 -3.37 30.72 15.62
C ASN A 45 -4.22 29.72 16.41
N PHE A 46 -4.19 29.87 17.74
CA PHE A 46 -5.25 29.34 18.60
C PHE A 46 -6.27 30.47 18.77
N VAL A 47 -7.38 30.38 18.08
CA VAL A 47 -8.57 31.17 18.42
C VAL A 47 -9.23 30.45 19.61
N LEU A 48 -9.03 31.02 20.78
CA LEU A 48 -9.80 30.67 21.98
C LEU A 48 -11.23 31.23 21.81
N LEU A 49 -12.16 30.38 21.41
CA LEU A 49 -13.59 30.67 21.56
C LEU A 49 -14.03 30.19 22.96
N SER A 50 -13.99 31.10 23.92
CA SER A 50 -14.54 30.87 25.27
C SER A 50 -16.08 30.86 25.19
N CYS A 51 -16.66 29.66 25.19
CA CYS A 51 -18.11 29.49 25.38
C CYS A 51 -18.42 29.57 26.86
N LEU A 52 -19.05 30.68 27.27
CA LEU A 52 -19.62 30.87 28.61
C LEU A 52 -20.78 29.88 28.81
N VAL A 53 -20.56 28.85 29.63
CA VAL A 53 -21.64 27.93 30.04
C VAL A 53 -22.38 28.54 31.21
N SER A 54 -23.59 29.01 30.95
CA SER A 54 -24.55 29.41 31.98
C SER A 54 -25.01 28.18 32.78
N LEU A 55 -24.64 28.12 34.05
CA LEU A 55 -25.14 27.14 35.00
C LEU A 55 -26.61 27.48 35.33
N LEU A 56 -27.54 26.75 34.75
CA LEU A 56 -28.89 26.64 35.23
C LEU A 56 -28.97 25.39 36.12
N THR A 57 -28.96 25.59 37.44
CA THR A 57 -29.29 24.57 38.45
C THR A 57 -30.77 24.30 38.42
N ALA A 58 -31.21 23.23 37.77
CA ALA A 58 -32.52 22.63 37.97
C ALA A 58 -32.36 21.36 38.83
N CYS A 59 -32.74 21.44 40.10
CA CYS A 59 -32.90 20.27 40.95
C CYS A 59 -34.14 19.48 40.53
N GLY A 60 -33.93 18.31 39.91
CA GLY A 60 -34.97 17.32 39.63
C GLY A 60 -34.29 15.95 39.59
N GLY A 61 -34.65 15.07 40.57
CA GLY A 61 -34.07 13.71 40.68
C GLY A 61 -34.42 12.84 39.46
N GLY A 62 -33.47 12.63 38.63
CA GLY A 62 -33.41 11.67 37.50
C GLY A 62 -31.96 11.40 37.23
N GLY A 63 -31.59 10.13 37.11
CA GLY A 63 -30.20 9.76 36.84
C GLY A 63 -29.66 10.60 35.69
N SER A 64 -28.64 11.42 35.95
CA SER A 64 -27.99 12.27 34.96
C SER A 64 -27.23 11.41 33.97
N SER A 65 -27.92 11.03 32.90
CA SER A 65 -27.20 10.50 31.71
C SER A 65 -26.46 11.67 31.10
N PHE A 66 -25.14 11.74 31.35
CA PHE A 66 -24.31 12.74 30.71
C PHE A 66 -24.33 12.50 29.20
N GLU A 67 -24.62 13.56 28.44
CA GLU A 67 -24.59 13.50 26.98
C GLU A 67 -23.15 13.31 26.50
N PRO A 68 -22.94 12.46 25.50
CA PRO A 68 -21.60 12.25 24.90
C PRO A 68 -21.09 13.55 24.29
N VAL A 69 -19.82 13.84 24.51
CA VAL A 69 -19.11 14.96 23.92
C VAL A 69 -17.90 14.43 23.17
N VAL A 70 -17.84 14.63 21.85
CA VAL A 70 -16.69 14.31 21.01
C VAL A 70 -15.82 15.55 20.89
N THR A 71 -14.52 15.41 21.14
CA THR A 71 -13.56 16.51 21.08
C THR A 71 -12.58 16.38 19.93
N GLN A 72 -12.28 15.17 19.47
CA GLN A 72 -11.31 14.90 18.42
C GLN A 72 -11.52 13.55 17.77
N ILE A 73 -11.15 13.46 16.49
CA ILE A 73 -10.97 12.19 15.75
C ILE A 73 -9.49 12.02 15.41
N ARG A 74 -8.96 10.83 15.65
CA ARG A 74 -7.60 10.42 15.27
C ARG A 74 -7.67 9.13 14.47
N VAL A 75 -6.78 8.99 13.48
CA VAL A 75 -6.67 7.78 12.68
C VAL A 75 -5.25 7.27 12.71
N GLN A 76 -5.07 5.99 13.05
CA GLN A 76 -3.74 5.38 13.10
C GLN A 76 -3.24 4.95 11.71
N SER A 77 -4.15 4.48 10.86
CA SER A 77 -3.79 4.03 9.51
C SER A 77 -5.02 4.20 8.60
N LEU A 78 -4.89 5.06 7.61
CA LEU A 78 -5.94 5.34 6.63
C LEU A 78 -5.43 4.97 5.25
N ARG A 79 -5.49 3.66 4.91
CA ARG A 79 -4.98 3.13 3.65
C ARG A 79 -6.10 2.48 2.85
N TYR A 80 -6.15 2.79 1.56
CA TYR A 80 -7.09 2.16 0.64
C TYR A 80 -7.01 0.63 0.67
N GLY A 81 -8.15 -0.04 0.69
CA GLY A 81 -8.27 -1.50 0.69
C GLY A 81 -8.01 -2.16 2.05
N GLN A 82 -7.60 -1.39 3.07
CA GLN A 82 -7.28 -1.90 4.41
C GLN A 82 -8.32 -1.47 5.44
N SER A 83 -8.28 -2.13 6.61
CA SER A 83 -9.06 -1.70 7.77
C SER A 83 -8.40 -0.47 8.40
N ALA A 84 -9.17 0.55 8.65
CA ALA A 84 -8.79 1.72 9.43
C ALA A 84 -9.26 1.57 10.87
N VAL A 85 -8.47 2.10 11.80
CA VAL A 85 -8.82 2.26 13.21
C VAL A 85 -8.99 3.76 13.47
N ILE A 86 -10.20 4.16 13.77
CA ILE A 86 -10.57 5.54 14.05
C ILE A 86 -10.82 5.66 15.55
N ASP A 87 -10.01 6.46 16.23
CA ASP A 87 -10.16 6.80 17.65
C ASP A 87 -10.95 8.11 17.77
N VAL A 88 -12.15 8.00 18.31
CA VAL A 88 -13.02 9.13 18.64
C VAL A 88 -12.77 9.47 20.12
N ALA A 89 -12.08 10.57 20.39
CA ALA A 89 -11.78 11.02 21.74
C ALA A 89 -12.86 12.00 22.27
N GLY A 90 -13.18 11.90 23.56
CA GLY A 90 -14.22 12.75 24.14
C GLY A 90 -14.51 12.48 25.61
N LYS A 91 -15.75 12.66 26.01
CA LYS A 91 -16.26 12.34 27.35
C LYS A 91 -17.61 11.68 27.24
N PHE A 92 -17.89 10.74 28.15
CA PHE A 92 -19.17 10.02 28.23
C PHE A 92 -19.53 9.30 26.90
N LEU A 93 -18.52 8.88 26.15
CA LEU A 93 -18.71 8.18 24.88
C LEU A 93 -19.35 6.81 25.13
N ARG A 94 -20.18 6.36 24.17
CA ARG A 94 -20.90 5.10 24.25
C ARG A 94 -20.88 4.39 22.92
N ASN A 95 -21.04 3.06 22.93
CA ASN A 95 -21.06 2.24 21.73
C ASN A 95 -22.41 2.26 20.97
N ASP A 96 -23.41 2.97 21.50
CA ASP A 96 -24.69 3.22 20.83
C ASP A 96 -24.70 4.49 19.95
N MET A 97 -23.58 5.23 19.92
CA MET A 97 -23.42 6.35 19.01
C MET A 97 -23.43 5.86 17.55
N ILE A 98 -23.99 6.68 16.68
CA ILE A 98 -24.04 6.39 15.24
C ILE A 98 -22.83 7.03 14.57
N ALA A 99 -22.01 6.22 13.90
CA ALA A 99 -20.89 6.68 13.11
C ALA A 99 -21.22 6.59 11.62
N ASP A 100 -21.35 7.74 10.97
CA ASP A 100 -21.35 7.85 9.52
C ASP A 100 -19.92 8.10 9.07
N THR A 101 -19.34 7.10 8.45
CA THR A 101 -17.93 7.08 8.06
C THR A 101 -17.77 7.12 6.52
N GLY A 102 -18.81 7.56 5.81
CA GLY A 102 -18.81 7.69 4.37
C GLY A 102 -18.35 6.40 3.67
N THR A 103 -17.23 6.47 2.97
CA THR A 103 -16.67 5.34 2.20
C THR A 103 -15.75 4.41 3.01
N CYS A 104 -15.62 4.61 4.31
CA CYS A 104 -15.07 3.60 5.23
C CYS A 104 -16.22 2.69 5.69
N THR A 105 -16.36 1.56 5.02
CA THR A 105 -17.57 0.71 5.12
C THR A 105 -17.56 -0.19 6.35
N ASN A 106 -18.76 -0.60 6.78
CA ASN A 106 -18.98 -1.50 7.92
C ASN A 106 -18.35 -1.00 9.22
N PRO A 107 -18.64 0.24 9.68
CA PRO A 107 -18.10 0.74 10.93
C PRO A 107 -18.63 -0.09 12.10
N THR A 108 -17.71 -0.52 12.96
CA THR A 108 -18.03 -1.27 14.19
C THR A 108 -17.24 -0.72 15.37
N TYR A 109 -17.88 -0.57 16.52
CA TYR A 109 -17.18 -0.22 17.73
C TYR A 109 -16.39 -1.42 18.28
N SER A 110 -15.15 -1.17 18.66
CA SER A 110 -14.28 -2.16 19.29
C SER A 110 -14.67 -2.37 20.76
N ALA A 111 -14.46 -3.58 21.27
CA ALA A 111 -14.54 -3.87 22.70
C ALA A 111 -13.48 -3.10 23.54
N ALA A 112 -12.45 -2.54 22.90
CA ALA A 112 -11.46 -1.68 23.53
C ALA A 112 -11.94 -0.24 23.77
N SER A 113 -13.18 0.11 23.36
CA SER A 113 -13.76 1.43 23.60
C SER A 113 -13.96 1.70 25.10
N SER A 114 -13.78 2.96 25.49
CA SER A 114 -13.98 3.47 26.84
C SER A 114 -14.85 4.74 26.80
N PRO A 115 -15.29 5.28 27.96
CA PRO A 115 -16.03 6.55 27.97
C PRO A 115 -15.25 7.78 27.46
N GLU A 116 -13.91 7.69 27.33
CA GLU A 116 -13.07 8.75 26.78
C GLU A 116 -12.60 8.47 25.35
N HIS A 117 -12.67 7.19 24.91
CA HIS A 117 -12.19 6.74 23.61
C HIS A 117 -13.14 5.72 23.00
N ALA A 118 -13.85 6.09 21.96
CA ALA A 118 -14.64 5.16 21.17
C ALA A 118 -13.84 4.74 19.92
N ILE A 119 -13.43 3.47 19.88
CA ILE A 119 -12.60 2.92 18.80
C ILE A 119 -13.51 2.31 17.73
N LEU A 120 -13.45 2.87 16.52
CA LEU A 120 -14.18 2.40 15.36
C LEU A 120 -13.24 1.66 14.41
N ASN A 121 -13.67 0.51 13.93
CA ASN A 121 -13.02 -0.22 12.84
C ASN A 121 -13.90 -0.14 11.60
N CYS A 122 -13.33 0.19 10.45
CA CYS A 122 -14.02 0.19 9.17
C CYS A 122 -13.08 -0.12 8.03
N LYS A 123 -13.59 -0.54 6.87
CA LYS A 123 -12.79 -0.83 5.69
C LYS A 123 -12.80 0.34 4.71
N VAL A 124 -11.61 0.86 4.40
CA VAL A 124 -11.43 1.96 3.44
C VAL A 124 -11.62 1.45 2.01
N THR A 125 -12.61 1.96 1.28
CA THR A 125 -12.97 1.45 -0.05
C THR A 125 -12.79 2.46 -1.18
N THR A 126 -12.48 3.73 -0.87
CA THR A 126 -12.22 4.77 -1.88
C THR A 126 -11.03 5.63 -1.47
N THR A 127 -10.54 6.45 -2.38
CA THR A 127 -9.52 7.49 -2.15
C THR A 127 -10.17 8.88 -2.23
N GLY A 128 -9.50 9.88 -1.68
CA GLY A 128 -9.99 11.25 -1.62
C GLY A 128 -10.62 11.61 -0.27
N PRO A 129 -11.49 12.63 -0.22
CA PRO A 129 -12.14 13.06 1.02
C PRO A 129 -12.98 11.96 1.64
N LEU A 130 -12.83 11.75 2.94
CA LEU A 130 -13.58 10.81 3.76
C LEU A 130 -14.28 11.60 4.86
N PRO A 131 -15.53 12.05 4.66
CA PRO A 131 -16.30 12.71 5.69
C PRO A 131 -16.67 11.72 6.80
N ILE A 132 -16.52 12.15 8.04
CA ILE A 132 -16.92 11.39 9.24
C ILE A 132 -17.87 12.24 10.06
N THR A 133 -19.02 11.68 10.42
CA THR A 133 -19.98 12.31 11.30
C THR A 133 -20.31 11.36 12.45
N ILE A 134 -20.09 11.80 13.66
CA ILE A 134 -20.50 11.08 14.88
C ILE A 134 -21.77 11.70 15.41
N LYS A 135 -22.79 10.87 15.62
CA LYS A 135 -24.10 11.27 16.15
C LYS A 135 -24.39 10.52 17.46
N SER A 136 -25.15 11.12 18.34
CA SER A 136 -25.71 10.43 19.48
C SER A 136 -26.75 9.37 19.06
N ALA A 137 -27.16 8.49 19.95
CA ALA A 137 -28.15 7.45 19.69
C ALA A 137 -29.50 8.00 19.19
N ASN A 138 -29.85 9.24 19.53
CA ASN A 138 -31.05 9.93 19.07
C ASN A 138 -30.87 10.68 17.74
N GLY A 139 -29.68 10.59 17.13
CA GLY A 139 -29.35 11.16 15.83
C GLY A 139 -28.80 12.59 15.83
N ALA A 140 -28.66 13.23 17.02
CA ALA A 140 -28.04 14.55 17.10
C ALA A 140 -26.57 14.50 16.75
N VAL A 141 -26.07 15.42 15.88
CA VAL A 141 -24.69 15.50 15.47
C VAL A 141 -23.81 15.96 16.64
N LEU A 142 -22.85 15.15 17.03
CA LEU A 142 -21.88 15.43 18.08
C LEU A 142 -20.57 16.00 17.51
N PHE A 143 -20.15 15.51 16.34
CA PHE A 143 -18.90 15.93 15.72
C PHE A 143 -18.89 15.60 14.22
N THR A 144 -18.23 16.44 13.42
CA THR A 144 -17.94 16.19 12.00
C THR A 144 -16.48 16.51 11.72
N ASP A 145 -15.86 15.69 10.87
CA ASP A 145 -14.51 15.90 10.35
C ASP A 145 -14.41 15.34 8.93
N THR A 146 -13.36 15.73 8.22
CA THR A 146 -13.06 15.17 6.89
C THR A 146 -11.60 14.75 6.86
N LEU A 147 -11.39 13.44 6.80
CA LEU A 147 -10.08 12.84 6.58
C LEU A 147 -9.78 12.77 5.08
N THR A 148 -8.53 12.48 4.72
CA THR A 148 -8.14 12.28 3.32
C THR A 148 -7.49 10.91 3.16
N VAL A 149 -8.06 10.08 2.29
CA VAL A 149 -7.46 8.82 1.87
C VAL A 149 -6.62 9.09 0.63
N VAL A 150 -5.32 8.94 0.77
CA VAL A 150 -4.40 9.15 -0.35
C VAL A 150 -4.41 7.97 -1.32
N PRO A 151 -4.06 8.16 -2.61
CA PRO A 151 -3.93 7.06 -3.55
C PRO A 151 -2.95 5.99 -3.05
N PRO A 152 -3.28 4.70 -3.19
CA PRO A 152 -2.38 3.64 -2.71
C PRO A 152 -1.11 3.60 -3.52
N GLN A 153 0.03 3.43 -2.85
CA GLN A 153 1.33 3.20 -3.49
C GLN A 153 1.84 1.80 -3.17
N VAL A 154 2.50 1.20 -4.14
CA VAL A 154 3.14 -0.10 -4.04
C VAL A 154 4.60 0.02 -4.42
N THR A 155 5.49 -0.51 -3.59
CA THR A 155 6.89 -0.70 -3.96
C THR A 155 7.08 -2.12 -4.51
N LEU A 156 7.54 -2.21 -5.76
CA LEU A 156 8.03 -3.44 -6.38
C LEU A 156 9.53 -3.50 -6.12
N PHE A 157 9.98 -4.49 -5.37
CA PHE A 157 11.40 -4.78 -5.17
C PHE A 157 11.87 -5.65 -6.33
N THR A 158 12.79 -5.18 -7.14
CA THR A 158 13.32 -5.95 -8.28
C THR A 158 14.80 -6.23 -8.14
N SER A 159 15.31 -7.19 -8.90
CA SER A 159 16.76 -7.46 -8.99
C SER A 159 17.58 -6.30 -9.61
N LYS A 160 16.89 -5.26 -10.12
CA LYS A 160 17.51 -4.06 -10.71
C LYS A 160 17.33 -2.80 -9.86
N GLY A 161 16.57 -2.88 -8.75
CA GLY A 161 16.21 -1.76 -7.88
C GLY A 161 14.72 -1.70 -7.60
N ASN A 162 14.30 -0.67 -6.90
CA ASN A 162 12.93 -0.49 -6.47
C ASN A 162 12.16 0.39 -7.45
N ILE A 163 10.91 0.01 -7.72
CA ILE A 163 9.96 0.79 -8.52
C ILE A 163 8.77 1.09 -7.62
N VAL A 164 8.47 2.38 -7.40
CA VAL A 164 7.28 2.80 -6.64
C VAL A 164 6.20 3.21 -7.63
N VAL A 165 5.03 2.61 -7.50
CA VAL A 165 3.87 2.87 -8.35
C VAL A 165 2.73 3.43 -7.53
N GLU A 166 2.10 4.49 -8.01
CA GLU A 166 0.85 5.04 -7.46
C GLU A 166 -0.32 4.50 -8.27
N LEU A 167 -1.37 4.01 -7.58
CA LEU A 167 -2.50 3.33 -8.20
C LEU A 167 -3.74 4.23 -8.22
N ASN A 168 -4.50 4.18 -9.31
CA ASN A 168 -5.67 5.03 -9.50
C ASN A 168 -6.97 4.30 -9.08
N ALA A 169 -7.13 4.07 -7.79
CA ALA A 169 -8.28 3.35 -7.23
C ALA A 169 -9.61 4.11 -7.37
N ALA A 170 -9.57 5.43 -7.56
CA ALA A 170 -10.77 6.24 -7.77
C ALA A 170 -11.42 5.97 -9.14
N VAL A 171 -10.61 5.65 -10.16
CA VAL A 171 -11.07 5.52 -11.55
C VAL A 171 -11.27 4.05 -11.94
N VAL A 172 -10.34 3.17 -11.53
CA VAL A 172 -10.32 1.74 -11.91
C VAL A 172 -10.21 0.84 -10.68
N PRO A 173 -11.22 0.88 -9.77
CA PRO A 173 -11.17 0.18 -8.49
C PRO A 173 -11.06 -1.33 -8.62
N THR A 174 -11.70 -1.96 -9.62
CA THR A 174 -11.63 -3.41 -9.83
C THR A 174 -10.21 -3.85 -10.15
N THR A 175 -9.55 -3.14 -11.05
CA THR A 175 -8.17 -3.42 -11.48
C THR A 175 -7.19 -3.20 -10.34
N VAL A 176 -7.32 -2.08 -9.59
CA VAL A 176 -6.47 -1.79 -8.44
C VAL A 176 -6.66 -2.81 -7.33
N ASN A 177 -7.89 -3.20 -7.00
CA ASN A 177 -8.17 -4.22 -5.99
C ASN A 177 -7.60 -5.59 -6.36
N ASN A 178 -7.66 -5.96 -7.64
CA ASN A 178 -7.03 -7.17 -8.15
C ASN A 178 -5.51 -7.15 -7.94
N PHE A 179 -4.84 -6.08 -8.37
CA PHE A 179 -3.40 -5.92 -8.21
C PHE A 179 -2.98 -5.92 -6.73
N LEU A 180 -3.63 -5.14 -5.87
CA LEU A 180 -3.39 -5.12 -4.42
C LEU A 180 -3.67 -6.48 -3.77
N GLY A 181 -4.65 -7.22 -4.26
CA GLY A 181 -4.92 -8.56 -3.81
C GLY A 181 -3.81 -9.57 -4.12
N TYR A 182 -3.05 -9.41 -5.20
CA TYR A 182 -1.84 -10.17 -5.49
C TYR A 182 -0.65 -9.66 -4.66
N VAL A 183 -0.53 -8.35 -4.46
CA VAL A 183 0.50 -7.75 -3.59
C VAL A 183 0.37 -8.27 -2.16
N SER A 184 -0.83 -8.22 -1.57
CA SER A 184 -1.08 -8.67 -0.19
C SER A 184 -0.88 -10.17 0.01
N ALA A 185 -1.10 -10.97 -1.05
CA ALA A 185 -0.85 -12.42 -1.04
C ALA A 185 0.64 -12.77 -1.26
N GLY A 186 1.53 -11.78 -1.44
CA GLY A 186 2.94 -12.02 -1.76
C GLY A 186 3.16 -12.68 -3.13
N TYR A 187 2.15 -12.67 -3.99
CA TYR A 187 2.17 -13.42 -5.26
C TYR A 187 3.30 -12.98 -6.19
N TYR A 188 3.65 -11.68 -6.21
CA TYR A 188 4.68 -11.17 -7.11
C TYR A 188 6.11 -11.57 -6.75
N GLY A 189 6.34 -12.10 -5.55
CA GLY A 189 7.68 -12.63 -5.18
C GLY A 189 8.14 -13.72 -6.14
N ASN A 190 9.38 -13.60 -6.65
CA ASN A 190 9.99 -14.50 -7.63
C ASN A 190 9.26 -14.56 -8.99
N THR A 191 8.50 -13.54 -9.37
CA THR A 191 8.02 -13.41 -10.77
C THR A 191 9.04 -12.67 -11.62
N LEU A 192 9.06 -13.00 -12.93
CA LEU A 192 9.95 -12.37 -13.90
C LEU A 192 9.27 -11.19 -14.61
N PHE A 193 10.09 -10.24 -15.06
CA PHE A 193 9.80 -9.48 -16.27
C PHE A 193 10.14 -10.37 -17.45
N HIS A 194 9.18 -11.18 -17.89
CA HIS A 194 9.40 -12.23 -18.89
C HIS A 194 9.34 -11.73 -20.35
N ARG A 195 8.96 -10.48 -20.57
CA ARG A 195 8.92 -9.85 -21.89
C ARG A 195 9.34 -8.40 -21.80
N VAL A 196 10.43 -8.05 -22.47
CA VAL A 196 11.02 -6.72 -22.52
C VAL A 196 11.21 -6.31 -23.98
N ILE A 197 10.50 -5.26 -24.40
CA ILE A 197 10.63 -4.70 -25.75
C ILE A 197 11.01 -3.23 -25.61
N ALA A 198 12.25 -2.91 -25.91
CA ALA A 198 12.77 -1.55 -25.88
C ALA A 198 11.91 -0.63 -26.76
N GLY A 199 11.61 0.57 -26.25
CA GLY A 199 10.74 1.54 -26.94
C GLY A 199 9.25 1.14 -26.98
N PHE A 200 8.84 0.14 -26.18
CA PHE A 200 7.44 -0.28 -26.07
C PHE A 200 7.04 -0.53 -24.61
N VAL A 201 7.26 -1.73 -24.06
CA VAL A 201 6.85 -2.10 -22.70
C VAL A 201 7.85 -3.06 -22.05
N ILE A 202 7.84 -3.11 -20.71
CA ILE A 202 8.33 -4.24 -19.91
C ILE A 202 7.13 -4.92 -19.25
N GLN A 203 6.99 -6.23 -19.40
CA GLN A 203 5.84 -7.00 -18.91
C GLN A 203 6.29 -8.10 -17.94
N GLY A 204 5.58 -8.24 -16.83
CA GLY A 204 5.89 -9.21 -15.79
C GLY A 204 4.66 -9.68 -15.01
N GLY A 205 4.89 -10.42 -13.90
CA GLY A 205 3.85 -10.80 -12.94
C GLY A 205 3.12 -12.12 -13.24
N GLY A 206 3.52 -12.88 -14.27
CA GLY A 206 2.85 -14.14 -14.64
C GLY A 206 3.72 -15.38 -14.60
N TYR A 207 5.03 -15.23 -14.64
CA TYR A 207 5.98 -16.33 -14.85
C TYR A 207 7.12 -16.30 -13.83
N THR A 208 7.68 -17.47 -13.55
CA THR A 208 8.90 -17.67 -12.75
C THR A 208 10.08 -18.06 -13.66
N ALA A 209 11.26 -18.31 -13.07
CA ALA A 209 12.48 -18.67 -13.79
C ALA A 209 12.22 -19.77 -14.83
N GLY A 210 12.84 -19.63 -16.02
CA GLY A 210 12.59 -20.48 -17.19
C GLY A 210 11.27 -20.21 -17.90
N VAL A 211 10.61 -19.08 -17.64
CA VAL A 211 9.28 -18.68 -18.17
C VAL A 211 8.21 -19.74 -17.90
N ILE A 212 8.22 -20.27 -16.66
CA ILE A 212 7.21 -21.23 -16.19
C ILE A 212 6.01 -20.44 -15.62
N PRO A 213 4.77 -20.73 -16.06
CA PRO A 213 3.59 -20.04 -15.52
C PRO A 213 3.51 -20.19 -14.00
N LYS A 214 3.36 -19.07 -13.29
CA LYS A 214 3.19 -19.09 -11.84
C LYS A 214 1.77 -19.49 -11.47
N THR A 215 1.63 -20.46 -10.58
CA THR A 215 0.32 -20.90 -10.07
C THR A 215 -0.24 -19.92 -9.02
N GLY A 216 -1.55 -20.01 -8.75
CA GLY A 216 -2.22 -19.16 -7.77
C GLY A 216 -2.83 -17.89 -8.35
N GLN A 217 -3.02 -17.82 -9.68
CA GLN A 217 -3.84 -16.76 -10.28
C GLN A 217 -5.28 -16.85 -9.78
N LYS A 218 -5.87 -15.68 -9.56
CA LYS A 218 -7.29 -15.52 -9.23
C LYS A 218 -8.14 -15.57 -10.50
N THR A 219 -9.46 -15.59 -10.33
CA THR A 219 -10.40 -15.39 -11.43
C THR A 219 -10.11 -14.11 -12.19
N PRO A 220 -10.21 -14.13 -13.53
CA PRO A 220 -10.06 -12.92 -14.34
C PRO A 220 -11.06 -11.83 -13.93
N ILE A 221 -10.70 -10.58 -14.20
CA ILE A 221 -11.48 -9.40 -13.87
C ILE A 221 -12.07 -8.75 -15.13
N ALA A 222 -13.18 -8.02 -14.94
CA ALA A 222 -13.74 -7.16 -15.98
C ALA A 222 -12.77 -6.06 -16.39
N LEU A 223 -12.74 -5.73 -17.67
CA LEU A 223 -11.88 -4.73 -18.25
C LEU A 223 -12.36 -3.30 -17.92
N GLU A 224 -11.49 -2.47 -17.38
CA GLU A 224 -11.77 -1.06 -17.06
C GLU A 224 -11.01 -0.07 -17.98
N SER A 225 -10.72 -0.45 -19.24
CA SER A 225 -9.93 0.37 -20.16
C SER A 225 -10.65 1.64 -20.65
N ASN A 226 -12.00 1.66 -20.61
CA ASN A 226 -12.82 2.77 -21.10
C ASN A 226 -12.99 3.94 -20.11
N LYS A 227 -12.09 4.05 -19.14
CA LYS A 227 -12.15 5.09 -18.08
C LYS A 227 -11.34 6.34 -18.38
N GLY A 228 -10.83 6.49 -19.60
CA GLY A 228 -10.11 7.68 -20.05
C GLY A 228 -8.66 7.79 -19.58
N LEU A 229 -8.09 6.70 -19.05
CA LEU A 229 -6.66 6.63 -18.73
C LEU A 229 -5.88 6.16 -19.95
N SER A 230 -4.77 6.84 -20.26
CA SER A 230 -3.93 6.57 -21.43
C SER A 230 -2.68 5.75 -21.05
N ASN A 231 -2.25 4.90 -21.98
CA ASN A 231 -0.99 4.14 -21.91
C ASN A 231 0.23 5.04 -22.20
N ALA A 232 0.34 6.15 -21.48
CA ALA A 232 1.48 7.06 -21.56
C ALA A 232 2.73 6.45 -20.91
N ARG A 233 3.92 6.99 -21.25
CA ARG A 233 5.19 6.56 -20.63
C ARG A 233 5.11 6.58 -19.10
N GLY A 234 5.59 5.52 -18.48
CA GLY A 234 5.61 5.34 -17.03
C GLY A 234 4.28 4.87 -16.42
N THR A 235 3.21 4.70 -17.21
CA THR A 235 1.97 4.11 -16.70
C THR A 235 2.03 2.60 -16.65
N LEU A 236 1.26 2.02 -15.72
CA LEU A 236 1.06 0.57 -15.59
C LEU A 236 -0.32 0.19 -16.14
N ALA A 237 -0.37 -0.87 -16.92
CA ALA A 237 -1.62 -1.45 -17.38
C ALA A 237 -1.64 -2.97 -17.23
N MET A 238 -2.86 -3.56 -17.09
CA MET A 238 -3.01 -5.01 -17.02
C MET A 238 -2.83 -5.66 -18.39
N ALA A 239 -1.97 -6.66 -18.45
CA ALA A 239 -1.92 -7.56 -19.60
C ALA A 239 -3.14 -8.48 -19.59
N ARG A 240 -3.58 -8.89 -20.77
CA ARG A 240 -4.71 -9.78 -21.00
C ARG A 240 -4.52 -10.62 -22.27
N THR A 241 -5.33 -11.65 -22.42
CA THR A 241 -5.44 -12.41 -23.68
C THR A 241 -6.24 -11.62 -24.74
N SER A 242 -6.61 -12.24 -25.82
CA SER A 242 -7.52 -11.64 -26.82
C SER A 242 -8.92 -11.34 -26.25
N LEU A 243 -9.32 -12.01 -25.17
CA LEU A 243 -10.60 -11.76 -24.51
C LEU A 243 -10.49 -10.51 -23.61
N PRO A 244 -11.46 -9.57 -23.65
CA PRO A 244 -11.41 -8.36 -22.85
C PRO A 244 -11.29 -8.63 -21.34
N ASP A 245 -12.17 -9.47 -20.78
CA ASP A 245 -12.27 -9.76 -19.35
C ASP A 245 -11.40 -10.97 -18.96
N SER A 246 -10.11 -10.94 -19.33
CA SER A 246 -9.18 -12.05 -19.09
C SER A 246 -7.95 -11.68 -18.28
N ALA A 247 -7.84 -10.43 -17.82
CA ALA A 247 -6.73 -9.99 -17.01
C ALA A 247 -6.72 -10.70 -15.64
N THR A 248 -5.52 -11.15 -15.21
CA THR A 248 -5.30 -11.78 -13.90
C THR A 248 -4.18 -11.06 -13.14
N SER A 249 -2.95 -11.59 -13.17
CA SER A 249 -1.81 -11.06 -12.41
C SER A 249 -0.80 -10.28 -13.25
N GLU A 250 -0.78 -10.50 -14.58
CA GLU A 250 0.23 -9.89 -15.42
C GLU A 250 -0.03 -8.41 -15.67
N PHE A 251 1.03 -7.64 -15.58
CA PHE A 251 1.02 -6.20 -15.86
C PHE A 251 2.21 -5.81 -16.73
N TYR A 252 2.15 -4.64 -17.33
CA TYR A 252 3.28 -4.05 -18.01
C TYR A 252 3.44 -2.57 -17.64
N VAL A 253 4.66 -2.07 -17.82
CA VAL A 253 5.00 -0.65 -17.70
C VAL A 253 5.30 -0.11 -19.09
N ASN A 254 4.67 1.00 -19.46
CA ASN A 254 4.87 1.68 -20.72
C ASN A 254 6.22 2.43 -20.73
N LEU A 255 7.05 2.16 -21.72
CA LEU A 255 8.35 2.82 -21.91
C LEU A 255 8.24 4.11 -22.73
N VAL A 256 7.21 4.22 -23.51
CA VAL A 256 6.85 5.36 -24.35
C VAL A 256 5.33 5.57 -24.30
N ASP A 257 4.84 6.60 -24.96
CA ASP A 257 3.40 6.82 -25.13
C ASP A 257 2.85 5.83 -26.16
N ASN A 258 2.10 4.84 -25.68
CA ASN A 258 1.53 3.75 -26.47
C ASN A 258 0.01 3.95 -26.67
N GLN A 259 -0.42 5.07 -27.24
CA GLN A 259 -1.84 5.43 -27.42
C GLN A 259 -2.64 4.39 -28.22
N SER A 260 -1.99 3.57 -29.06
CA SER A 260 -2.64 2.45 -29.75
C SER A 260 -3.16 1.36 -28.81
N LEU A 261 -2.70 1.35 -27.55
CA LEU A 261 -3.16 0.44 -26.49
C LEU A 261 -4.34 1.01 -25.69
N ASP A 262 -4.74 2.25 -25.93
CA ASP A 262 -5.89 2.89 -25.28
C ASP A 262 -7.21 2.33 -25.80
N PHE A 263 -8.28 2.50 -25.01
CA PHE A 263 -9.62 2.19 -25.46
C PHE A 263 -10.01 3.03 -26.68
N GLN A 264 -10.41 2.39 -27.76
CA GLN A 264 -10.89 3.04 -28.97
C GLN A 264 -12.36 2.74 -29.25
N SER A 265 -12.79 1.50 -29.03
CA SER A 265 -14.16 1.05 -29.23
C SER A 265 -14.40 -0.29 -28.50
N ALA A 266 -15.64 -0.77 -28.52
CA ALA A 266 -15.97 -2.11 -28.00
C ALA A 266 -15.24 -3.25 -28.73
N THR A 267 -14.91 -3.07 -30.01
CA THR A 267 -14.16 -4.05 -30.82
C THR A 267 -12.65 -3.87 -30.71
N ASN A 268 -12.19 -2.71 -30.27
CA ASN A 268 -10.78 -2.45 -29.89
C ASN A 268 -10.72 -1.86 -28.49
N PRO A 269 -10.95 -2.70 -27.46
CA PRO A 269 -11.14 -2.22 -26.10
C PRO A 269 -9.84 -1.82 -25.38
N GLY A 270 -8.67 -1.99 -25.99
CA GLY A 270 -7.38 -1.60 -25.41
C GLY A 270 -7.07 -2.33 -24.11
N TYR A 271 -6.29 -1.64 -23.22
CA TYR A 271 -5.78 -2.19 -21.96
C TYR A 271 -6.05 -1.21 -20.81
N ALA A 272 -6.41 -1.76 -19.65
CA ALA A 272 -6.76 -0.96 -18.48
C ALA A 272 -5.49 -0.43 -17.80
N VAL A 273 -5.21 0.86 -17.97
CA VAL A 273 -4.21 1.58 -17.17
C VAL A 273 -4.75 1.73 -15.75
N PHE A 274 -3.93 1.38 -14.74
CA PHE A 274 -4.36 1.40 -13.34
C PHE A 274 -3.40 2.12 -12.39
N GLY A 275 -2.25 2.56 -12.88
CA GLY A 275 -1.28 3.27 -12.07
C GLY A 275 -0.18 3.90 -12.90
N LYS A 276 0.74 4.55 -12.20
CA LYS A 276 1.92 5.20 -12.79
C LYS A 276 3.14 5.01 -11.88
N VAL A 277 4.32 4.94 -12.46
CA VAL A 277 5.59 5.00 -11.74
C VAL A 277 5.78 6.41 -11.19
N VAL A 278 5.96 6.53 -9.87
CA VAL A 278 6.23 7.79 -9.19
C VAL A 278 7.68 7.89 -8.72
N GLN A 279 8.37 6.73 -8.61
CA GLN A 279 9.81 6.65 -8.33
C GLN A 279 10.41 5.38 -8.96
N GLY A 280 11.65 5.45 -9.45
CA GLY A 280 12.35 4.30 -10.03
C GLY A 280 12.10 4.15 -11.54
N MET A 281 11.81 5.24 -12.27
CA MET A 281 11.71 5.20 -13.73
C MET A 281 13.05 4.89 -14.39
N ASP A 282 14.16 5.26 -13.76
CA ASP A 282 15.53 4.86 -14.12
C ASP A 282 15.75 3.35 -14.00
N VAL A 283 15.16 2.70 -13.00
CA VAL A 283 15.15 1.23 -12.84
C VAL A 283 14.34 0.58 -13.97
N VAL A 284 13.17 1.14 -14.32
CA VAL A 284 12.37 0.68 -15.46
C VAL A 284 13.18 0.77 -16.77
N ASP A 285 13.88 1.87 -16.99
CA ASP A 285 14.73 2.05 -18.17
C ASP A 285 15.94 1.10 -18.16
N ALA A 286 16.52 0.83 -17.00
CA ALA A 286 17.59 -0.17 -16.85
C ALA A 286 17.10 -1.60 -17.15
N ILE A 287 15.84 -1.93 -16.80
CA ILE A 287 15.21 -3.19 -17.21
C ILE A 287 14.97 -3.22 -18.72
N ALA A 288 14.52 -2.12 -19.30
CA ALA A 288 14.26 -2.01 -20.74
C ALA A 288 15.52 -2.16 -21.60
N ALA A 289 16.69 -1.87 -21.04
CA ALA A 289 17.99 -1.93 -21.73
C ALA A 289 18.68 -3.30 -21.67
N VAL A 290 18.13 -4.31 -20.95
CA VAL A 290 18.79 -5.61 -20.85
C VAL A 290 18.76 -6.35 -22.20
N PRO A 291 19.79 -7.13 -22.53
CA PRO A 291 19.76 -8.03 -23.68
C PRO A 291 18.63 -9.04 -23.54
N THR A 292 17.94 -9.33 -24.63
CA THR A 292 16.84 -10.29 -24.67
C THR A 292 17.13 -11.46 -25.59
N THR A 293 16.48 -12.58 -25.36
CA THR A 293 16.61 -13.83 -26.11
C THR A 293 15.26 -14.53 -26.25
N THR A 294 15.23 -15.72 -26.82
CA THR A 294 14.08 -16.61 -26.86
C THR A 294 14.26 -17.75 -25.87
N VAL A 295 13.30 -17.96 -24.98
CA VAL A 295 13.30 -19.03 -23.97
C VAL A 295 11.98 -19.79 -24.08
N ASN A 296 12.02 -21.10 -24.30
CA ASN A 296 10.83 -21.97 -24.38
C ASN A 296 9.74 -21.43 -25.35
N GLY A 297 10.16 -20.81 -26.47
CA GLY A 297 9.24 -20.24 -27.47
C GLY A 297 8.77 -18.80 -27.15
N PHE A 298 9.05 -18.29 -25.96
CA PHE A 298 8.78 -16.89 -25.61
C PHE A 298 9.89 -16.01 -26.16
N GLN A 299 9.51 -15.00 -26.93
CA GLN A 299 10.44 -14.01 -27.48
C GLN A 299 10.61 -12.82 -26.52
N ASN A 300 11.73 -12.10 -26.67
CA ASN A 300 12.03 -10.89 -25.88
C ASN A 300 12.14 -11.16 -24.37
N VAL A 301 12.57 -12.34 -23.98
CA VAL A 301 12.85 -12.69 -22.58
C VAL A 301 14.24 -12.13 -22.23
N PRO A 302 14.44 -11.44 -21.11
CA PRO A 302 15.77 -11.05 -20.66
C PRO A 302 16.74 -12.22 -20.64
N ALA A 303 17.92 -12.07 -21.25
CA ALA A 303 18.96 -13.11 -21.31
C ALA A 303 19.48 -13.49 -19.90
N THR A 304 19.39 -12.55 -18.97
CA THR A 304 19.56 -12.78 -17.53
C THR A 304 18.26 -12.37 -16.84
N ASP A 305 17.69 -13.25 -16.03
CA ASP A 305 16.41 -13.04 -15.37
C ASP A 305 16.36 -11.70 -14.63
N VAL A 306 15.34 -10.92 -14.92
CA VAL A 306 14.97 -9.74 -14.13
C VAL A 306 13.78 -10.13 -13.29
N THR A 307 14.00 -10.25 -11.98
CA THR A 307 13.04 -10.82 -11.03
C THR A 307 12.43 -9.74 -10.15
N THR A 308 11.12 -9.81 -9.95
CA THR A 308 10.44 -9.14 -8.85
C THR A 308 10.65 -9.96 -7.58
N LEU A 309 11.40 -9.44 -6.63
CA LEU A 309 11.72 -10.09 -5.36
C LEU A 309 10.54 -10.05 -4.38
N GLY A 310 9.67 -9.04 -4.53
CA GLY A 310 8.46 -8.86 -3.73
C GLY A 310 7.74 -7.57 -4.11
N ALA A 311 6.55 -7.42 -3.54
CA ALA A 311 5.75 -6.20 -3.68
C ALA A 311 5.04 -5.90 -2.36
N VAL A 312 5.01 -4.64 -1.92
CA VAL A 312 4.38 -4.21 -0.67
C VAL A 312 3.62 -2.91 -0.90
N GLN A 313 2.41 -2.83 -0.39
CA GLN A 313 1.68 -1.56 -0.32
C GLN A 313 2.32 -0.68 0.75
N THR A 314 2.88 0.45 0.33
CA THR A 314 3.61 1.39 1.20
C THR A 314 2.76 2.59 1.65
N GLN A 315 1.67 2.89 0.93
CA GLN A 315 0.73 3.98 1.22
C GLN A 315 -0.71 3.54 1.02
#